data_9434e24f41d44660390771651dc2a1e2
#
_entry.id   9434e24f41d44660390771651dc2a1e2
#
_cell.length_a   1.000
_cell.length_b   1.000
_cell.length_c   1.000
_cell.angle_alpha   90.00
_cell.angle_beta   90.00
_cell.angle_gamma   90.00
#
_symmetry.space_group_name_H-M   'P 1'
#
loop_
_entity.id
_entity.type
_entity.pdbx_description
1 polymer ?
#
loop_
_entity_poly.entity_id
_entity_poly.type
_entity_poly.pdbx_seq_one_letter_code
_entity_poly.pdbx_strand_id
1 'polypeptide(L)'
;MKSDSMKVYRFFCLLALSVAAVPVFGQEAGKSVESVEVDFDHPKTYYVGGITVEGNHQFSSQQIISLTGLQKGMRVTVPSDDISSIVSRLWMQRYFEDVGLEIDHLSENKDSAYFKIRIQERPRVSSWLFSGVRKGEQKDLNERLNLRRGGEFSEYVAKTSTDIIKRYYADKGFLNCKVDVQTRKDSIIRNAIKVNFAVDR
;
A
#
# COMPACT_ATOMS: atom_id res chain seq x y z
N MET A 1 -23.43 -53.08 50.02
CA MET A 1 -23.59 -52.93 51.46
C MET A 1 -23.58 -51.45 51.75
N LYS A 2 -24.72 -50.96 52.19
CA LYS A 2 -25.05 -49.75 52.95
C LYS A 2 -24.56 -48.40 52.38
N SER A 3 -25.50 -47.56 51.90
CA SER A 3 -26.53 -46.80 52.61
C SER A 3 -25.91 -45.73 53.52
N ASP A 4 -26.11 -44.48 53.23
CA ASP A 4 -27.14 -43.57 53.78
C ASP A 4 -26.73 -42.15 53.42
N SER A 5 -27.61 -41.45 52.78
CA SER A 5 -28.66 -40.61 53.38
C SER A 5 -28.24 -39.14 53.64
N MET A 6 -28.66 -38.31 52.72
CA MET A 6 -29.52 -37.14 52.94
C MET A 6 -29.26 -36.28 54.20
N LYS A 7 -28.94 -35.00 53.98
CA LYS A 7 -29.67 -33.91 54.62
C LYS A 7 -29.59 -32.57 53.90
N VAL A 8 -30.75 -32.14 53.56
CA VAL A 8 -31.21 -30.83 53.12
C VAL A 8 -30.92 -29.77 54.20
N TYR A 9 -30.29 -28.63 53.75
CA TYR A 9 -30.53 -27.36 54.42
C TYR A 9 -30.76 -26.26 53.38
N ARG A 10 -32.04 -25.87 53.32
CA ARG A 10 -32.50 -24.61 52.74
C ARG A 10 -31.94 -23.47 53.58
N PHE A 11 -31.14 -22.59 52.96
CA PHE A 11 -30.92 -21.26 53.47
C PHE A 11 -31.29 -20.26 52.39
N PHE A 12 -32.42 -19.62 52.64
CA PHE A 12 -32.94 -18.51 51.88
C PHE A 12 -32.10 -17.29 52.26
N CYS A 13 -31.27 -16.81 51.36
CA CYS A 13 -30.67 -15.49 51.47
C CYS A 13 -31.09 -14.65 50.28
N LEU A 14 -32.04 -13.77 50.53
CA LEU A 14 -32.39 -12.63 49.67
C LEU A 14 -31.17 -11.76 49.55
N LEU A 15 -30.54 -11.74 48.36
CA LEU A 15 -29.55 -10.75 48.04
C LEU A 15 -30.16 -9.86 46.95
N ALA A 16 -30.38 -8.61 47.32
CA ALA A 16 -30.89 -7.56 46.47
C ALA A 16 -29.97 -7.35 45.27
N LEU A 17 -30.50 -7.61 44.10
CA LEU A 17 -29.82 -7.36 42.82
C LEU A 17 -29.88 -5.85 42.53
N SER A 18 -28.85 -5.11 42.93
CA SER A 18 -28.64 -3.75 42.50
C SER A 18 -28.19 -3.80 41.02
N VAL A 19 -29.12 -3.52 40.12
CA VAL A 19 -28.82 -3.27 38.71
C VAL A 19 -28.06 -1.94 38.61
N ALA A 20 -26.75 -2.04 38.60
CA ALA A 20 -25.90 -0.91 38.19
C ALA A 20 -26.11 -0.69 36.66
N ALA A 21 -26.83 0.37 36.33
CA ALA A 21 -26.93 0.85 34.96
C ALA A 21 -25.52 1.29 34.49
N VAL A 22 -24.87 0.44 33.72
CA VAL A 22 -23.65 0.80 32.98
C VAL A 22 -24.09 1.75 31.89
N PRO A 23 -23.58 2.99 31.81
CA PRO A 23 -23.85 3.83 30.67
C PRO A 23 -23.21 3.12 29.45
N VAL A 24 -24.07 2.69 28.53
CA VAL A 24 -23.64 2.31 27.17
C VAL A 24 -23.12 3.57 26.54
N PHE A 25 -21.80 3.75 26.52
CA PHE A 25 -21.15 4.71 25.64
C PHE A 25 -21.56 4.30 24.22
N GLY A 26 -22.37 5.15 23.59
CA GLY A 26 -22.78 4.99 22.22
C GLY A 26 -21.50 4.81 21.38
N GLN A 27 -21.38 3.64 20.76
CA GLN A 27 -20.53 3.49 19.59
C GLN A 27 -21.04 4.53 18.59
N GLU A 28 -20.21 5.54 18.32
CA GLU A 28 -20.39 6.34 17.12
C GLU A 28 -20.45 5.34 15.97
N ALA A 29 -21.64 5.19 15.42
CA ALA A 29 -21.86 4.47 14.18
C ALA A 29 -20.93 5.11 13.16
N GLY A 30 -19.83 4.41 12.85
CA GLY A 30 -18.98 4.79 11.74
C GLY A 30 -19.91 5.00 10.56
N LYS A 31 -20.00 6.25 10.05
CA LYS A 31 -20.67 6.56 8.81
C LYS A 31 -20.16 5.55 7.78
N SER A 32 -21.01 4.60 7.42
CA SER A 32 -20.79 3.77 6.25
C SER A 32 -20.59 4.75 5.10
N VAL A 33 -19.36 4.82 4.59
CA VAL A 33 -19.06 5.57 3.39
C VAL A 33 -19.82 4.83 2.29
N GLU A 34 -20.99 5.37 1.91
CA GLU A 34 -21.76 4.87 0.81
C GLU A 34 -20.88 5.08 -0.43
N SER A 35 -20.30 3.99 -0.92
CA SER A 35 -19.48 4.03 -2.14
C SER A 35 -20.39 4.54 -3.26
N VAL A 36 -20.02 5.65 -3.88
CA VAL A 36 -20.76 6.20 -5.02
C VAL A 36 -20.60 5.20 -6.17
N GLU A 37 -21.68 4.49 -6.49
CA GLU A 37 -21.70 3.57 -7.62
C GLU A 37 -21.71 4.40 -8.91
N VAL A 38 -20.68 4.18 -9.75
CA VAL A 38 -20.56 4.86 -11.04
C VAL A 38 -21.39 4.13 -12.07
N ASP A 39 -22.43 4.78 -12.58
CA ASP A 39 -23.24 4.25 -13.67
C ASP A 39 -22.52 4.49 -15.00
N PHE A 40 -22.03 3.40 -15.61
CA PHE A 40 -21.28 3.47 -16.88
C PHE A 40 -22.15 3.75 -18.09
N ASP A 41 -23.45 3.46 -18.01
CA ASP A 41 -24.39 3.67 -19.11
C ASP A 41 -24.90 5.11 -19.17
N HIS A 42 -24.87 5.84 -18.04
CA HIS A 42 -25.38 7.20 -17.94
C HIS A 42 -24.32 8.14 -17.34
N PRO A 43 -23.37 8.64 -18.13
CA PRO A 43 -22.35 9.59 -17.67
C PRO A 43 -22.96 10.84 -17.05
N LYS A 44 -22.47 11.21 -15.86
CA LYS A 44 -22.93 12.41 -15.13
C LYS A 44 -21.82 13.44 -15.02
N THR A 45 -22.15 14.70 -15.16
CA THR A 45 -21.22 15.81 -15.02
C THR A 45 -21.29 16.41 -13.63
N TYR A 46 -20.16 16.54 -12.98
CA TYR A 46 -20.00 17.11 -11.64
C TYR A 46 -19.00 18.26 -11.65
N TYR A 47 -19.12 19.15 -10.67
CA TYR A 47 -18.04 20.07 -10.34
C TYR A 47 -17.08 19.38 -9.36
N VAL A 48 -15.79 19.60 -9.51
CA VAL A 48 -14.78 19.12 -8.56
C VAL A 48 -14.90 19.93 -7.26
N GLY A 49 -15.50 19.34 -6.22
CA GLY A 49 -15.67 19.96 -4.91
C GLY A 49 -14.36 19.96 -4.10
N GLY A 50 -13.57 18.91 -4.23
CA GLY A 50 -12.29 18.74 -3.57
C GLY A 50 -11.57 17.51 -4.06
N ILE A 51 -10.26 17.41 -3.75
CA ILE A 51 -9.41 16.28 -4.14
C ILE A 51 -8.57 15.91 -2.93
N THR A 52 -8.61 14.65 -2.54
CA THR A 52 -7.78 14.05 -1.50
C THR A 52 -6.82 13.04 -2.11
N VAL A 53 -5.66 12.86 -1.47
CA VAL A 53 -4.65 11.89 -1.91
C VAL A 53 -4.30 10.99 -0.75
N GLU A 54 -4.34 9.68 -0.97
CA GLU A 54 -3.96 8.66 -0.02
C GLU A 54 -2.81 7.80 -0.55
N GLY A 55 -1.94 7.32 0.35
CA GLY A 55 -0.83 6.42 0.02
C GLY A 55 0.45 7.13 -0.44
N ASN A 56 0.48 8.46 -0.45
CA ASN A 56 1.67 9.22 -0.75
C ASN A 56 2.67 9.24 0.43
N HIS A 57 3.94 9.05 0.12
CA HIS A 57 5.03 9.04 1.10
C HIS A 57 6.16 10.01 0.74
N GLN A 58 6.53 10.07 -0.53
CA GLN A 58 7.63 10.89 -1.05
C GLN A 58 7.11 12.13 -1.78
N PHE A 59 5.97 11.97 -2.45
CA PHE A 59 5.32 13.08 -3.14
C PHE A 59 4.31 13.77 -2.22
N SER A 60 4.27 15.10 -2.25
CA SER A 60 3.19 15.81 -1.57
C SER A 60 1.86 15.62 -2.31
N SER A 61 0.75 15.69 -1.59
CA SER A 61 -0.59 15.61 -2.20
C SER A 61 -0.76 16.64 -3.31
N GLN A 62 -0.22 17.85 -3.13
CA GLN A 62 -0.31 18.92 -4.13
C GLN A 62 0.44 18.59 -5.42
N GLN A 63 1.61 17.93 -5.33
CA GLN A 63 2.36 17.48 -6.52
C GLN A 63 1.56 16.45 -7.30
N ILE A 64 0.95 15.48 -6.61
CA ILE A 64 0.14 14.44 -7.25
C ILE A 64 -1.10 15.04 -7.90
N ILE A 65 -1.82 15.93 -7.21
CA ILE A 65 -2.98 16.64 -7.76
C ILE A 65 -2.57 17.42 -9.03
N SER A 66 -1.44 18.11 -9.00
CA SER A 66 -0.94 18.86 -10.17
C SER A 66 -0.69 17.95 -11.37
N LEU A 67 -0.22 16.71 -11.16
CA LEU A 67 -0.04 15.73 -12.25
C LEU A 67 -1.36 15.27 -12.87
N THR A 68 -2.44 15.29 -12.12
CA THR A 68 -3.77 14.92 -12.66
C THR A 68 -4.38 15.99 -13.56
N GLY A 69 -4.01 17.24 -13.32
CA GLY A 69 -4.63 18.40 -13.97
C GLY A 69 -6.02 18.74 -13.44
N LEU A 70 -6.51 18.04 -12.41
CA LEU A 70 -7.77 18.36 -11.77
C LEU A 70 -7.63 19.62 -10.91
N GLN A 71 -8.67 20.48 -10.96
CA GLN A 71 -8.74 21.69 -10.16
C GLN A 71 -10.13 21.82 -9.54
N LYS A 72 -10.18 22.33 -8.31
CA LYS A 72 -11.45 22.63 -7.65
C LYS A 72 -12.29 23.58 -8.49
N GLY A 73 -13.57 23.27 -8.66
CA GLY A 73 -14.51 24.02 -9.49
C GLY A 73 -14.52 23.62 -10.98
N MET A 74 -13.58 22.77 -11.42
CA MET A 74 -13.58 22.24 -12.79
C MET A 74 -14.79 21.32 -13.01
N ARG A 75 -15.35 21.30 -14.22
CA ARG A 75 -16.40 20.36 -14.62
C ARG A 75 -15.80 19.07 -15.14
N VAL A 76 -16.25 17.96 -14.63
CA VAL A 76 -15.77 16.61 -15.00
C VAL A 76 -16.96 15.69 -15.20
N THR A 77 -16.96 14.95 -16.28
CA THR A 77 -17.96 13.92 -16.56
C THR A 77 -17.42 12.56 -16.10
N VAL A 78 -18.24 11.79 -15.39
CA VAL A 78 -17.87 10.46 -14.87
C VAL A 78 -18.97 9.46 -15.22
N PRO A 79 -18.62 8.34 -15.88
CA PRO A 79 -17.33 8.00 -16.46
C PRO A 79 -17.03 8.80 -17.74
N SER A 80 -15.77 8.97 -18.07
CA SER A 80 -15.32 9.57 -19.32
C SER A 80 -13.86 9.20 -19.66
N ASP A 81 -13.47 9.45 -20.90
CA ASP A 81 -12.08 9.29 -21.34
C ASP A 81 -11.13 10.27 -20.62
N ASP A 82 -11.63 11.42 -20.20
CA ASP A 82 -10.86 12.40 -19.43
C ASP A 82 -10.40 11.79 -18.09
N ILE A 83 -11.30 11.09 -17.39
CA ILE A 83 -10.98 10.38 -16.14
C ILE A 83 -9.93 9.29 -16.38
N SER A 84 -10.10 8.47 -17.42
CA SER A 84 -9.14 7.44 -17.80
C SER A 84 -7.78 8.03 -18.15
N SER A 85 -7.76 9.19 -18.82
CA SER A 85 -6.53 9.90 -19.17
C SER A 85 -5.78 10.44 -17.95
N ILE A 86 -6.48 10.82 -16.87
CA ILE A 86 -5.89 11.24 -15.61
C ILE A 86 -5.10 10.09 -14.99
N VAL A 87 -5.74 8.92 -14.86
CA VAL A 87 -5.09 7.71 -14.33
C VAL A 87 -3.89 7.34 -15.20
N SER A 88 -4.04 7.36 -16.53
CA SER A 88 -2.96 7.06 -17.47
C SER A 88 -1.77 8.01 -17.31
N ARG A 89 -2.00 9.31 -17.10
CA ARG A 89 -0.94 10.31 -16.89
C ARG A 89 -0.13 10.00 -15.63
N LEU A 90 -0.78 9.60 -14.53
CA LEU A 90 -0.10 9.18 -13.32
C LEU A 90 0.73 7.91 -13.53
N TRP A 91 0.18 6.92 -14.24
CA TRP A 91 0.91 5.70 -14.61
C TRP A 91 2.15 5.96 -15.47
N MET A 92 2.04 6.86 -16.42
CA MET A 92 3.17 7.22 -17.30
C MET A 92 4.37 7.81 -16.56
N GLN A 93 4.15 8.38 -15.37
CA GLN A 93 5.26 8.89 -14.54
C GLN A 93 6.18 7.79 -14.01
N ARG A 94 5.73 6.51 -14.01
CA ARG A 94 6.47 5.33 -13.49
C ARG A 94 6.88 5.40 -12.02
N TYR A 95 6.40 6.40 -11.27
CA TYR A 95 6.66 6.52 -9.83
C TYR A 95 5.73 5.68 -8.96
N PHE A 96 4.64 5.21 -9.54
CA PHE A 96 3.58 4.51 -8.84
C PHE A 96 3.52 3.04 -9.25
N GLU A 97 3.24 2.18 -8.29
CA GLU A 97 2.97 0.75 -8.47
C GLU A 97 1.48 0.51 -8.70
N ASP A 98 0.64 1.33 -8.06
CA ASP A 98 -0.80 1.34 -8.26
C ASP A 98 -1.36 2.76 -8.18
N VAL A 99 -2.43 3.02 -8.96
CA VAL A 99 -3.12 4.31 -9.04
C VAL A 99 -4.61 4.04 -9.20
N GLY A 100 -5.41 4.59 -8.29
CA GLY A 100 -6.88 4.61 -8.36
C GLY A 100 -7.41 6.03 -8.27
N LEU A 101 -8.49 6.30 -8.96
CA LEU A 101 -9.28 7.53 -8.85
C LEU A 101 -10.71 7.14 -8.54
N GLU A 102 -11.22 7.61 -7.41
CA GLU A 102 -12.54 7.27 -6.88
C GLU A 102 -13.32 8.55 -6.58
N ILE A 103 -14.64 8.46 -6.60
CA ILE A 103 -15.50 9.49 -6.00
C ILE A 103 -15.66 9.10 -4.52
N ASP A 104 -15.13 9.92 -3.63
CA ASP A 104 -15.22 9.71 -2.19
C ASP A 104 -16.67 9.97 -1.71
N HIS A 105 -17.23 11.11 -2.09
CA HIS A 105 -18.62 11.46 -1.82
C HIS A 105 -19.09 12.55 -2.75
N LEU A 106 -20.41 12.76 -2.79
CA LEU A 106 -21.05 13.88 -3.50
C LEU A 106 -21.47 14.94 -2.49
N SER A 107 -21.60 16.20 -2.97
CA SER A 107 -22.26 17.25 -2.19
C SER A 107 -23.72 16.92 -1.92
N GLU A 108 -24.33 17.58 -0.95
CA GLU A 108 -25.76 17.39 -0.62
C GLU A 108 -26.67 17.59 -1.84
N ASN A 109 -26.36 18.54 -2.70
CA ASN A 109 -27.10 18.83 -3.94
C ASN A 109 -26.72 17.89 -5.09
N LYS A 110 -25.76 16.98 -4.90
CA LYS A 110 -25.26 16.03 -5.92
C LYS A 110 -24.75 16.68 -7.21
N ASP A 111 -24.37 17.94 -7.17
CA ASP A 111 -23.78 18.69 -8.29
C ASP A 111 -22.25 18.70 -8.27
N SER A 112 -21.65 18.47 -7.09
CA SER A 112 -20.23 18.46 -6.88
C SER A 112 -19.75 17.12 -6.37
N ALA A 113 -18.65 16.60 -6.94
CA ALA A 113 -17.99 15.38 -6.54
C ALA A 113 -16.66 15.67 -5.85
N TYR A 114 -16.39 14.95 -4.77
CA TYR A 114 -15.12 14.95 -4.08
C TYR A 114 -14.35 13.72 -4.52
N PHE A 115 -13.17 13.93 -5.08
CA PHE A 115 -12.34 12.86 -5.63
C PHE A 115 -11.28 12.41 -4.64
N LYS A 116 -11.06 11.11 -4.61
CA LYS A 116 -9.99 10.48 -3.86
C LYS A 116 -9.01 9.82 -4.83
N ILE A 117 -7.76 10.26 -4.81
CA ILE A 117 -6.67 9.65 -5.56
C ILE A 117 -5.96 8.70 -4.62
N ARG A 118 -6.03 7.41 -4.90
CA ARG A 118 -5.31 6.38 -4.18
C ARG A 118 -4.09 6.00 -4.98
N ILE A 119 -2.92 6.08 -4.36
CA ILE A 119 -1.67 5.71 -5.00
C ILE A 119 -0.87 4.75 -4.12
N GLN A 120 -0.12 3.90 -4.77
CA GLN A 120 0.96 3.13 -4.16
C GLN A 120 2.26 3.53 -4.83
N GLU A 121 3.11 4.25 -4.10
CA GLU A 121 4.42 4.64 -4.63
C GLU A 121 5.35 3.42 -4.71
N ARG A 122 6.16 3.34 -5.77
CA ARG A 122 7.18 2.30 -5.89
C ARG A 122 8.20 2.42 -4.77
N PRO A 123 8.56 1.29 -4.13
CA PRO A 123 9.52 1.32 -3.03
C PRO A 123 10.91 1.71 -3.54
N ARG A 124 11.68 2.39 -2.68
CA ARG A 124 13.05 2.81 -2.95
C ARG A 124 14.07 1.97 -2.20
N VAL A 125 15.21 1.73 -2.81
CA VAL A 125 16.29 0.98 -2.19
C VAL A 125 16.92 1.82 -1.07
N SER A 126 16.80 1.34 0.18
CA SER A 126 17.53 1.93 1.31
C SER A 126 18.96 1.39 1.41
N SER A 127 19.10 0.10 1.18
CA SER A 127 20.40 -0.59 1.19
C SER A 127 20.29 -1.92 0.46
N TRP A 128 21.43 -2.47 0.08
CA TRP A 128 21.52 -3.84 -0.43
C TRP A 128 22.72 -4.56 0.17
N LEU A 129 22.65 -5.87 0.17
CA LEU A 129 23.69 -6.76 0.65
C LEU A 129 23.76 -8.02 -0.22
N PHE A 130 24.86 -8.75 -0.09
CA PHE A 130 25.09 -10.01 -0.79
C PHE A 130 25.27 -11.12 0.23
N SER A 131 24.56 -12.22 0.05
CA SER A 131 24.77 -13.48 0.77
C SER A 131 25.45 -14.49 -0.14
N GLY A 132 26.35 -15.33 0.39
CA GLY A 132 27.11 -16.30 -0.40
C GLY A 132 28.28 -15.71 -1.23
N VAL A 133 28.57 -14.41 -1.07
CA VAL A 133 29.58 -13.66 -1.82
C VAL A 133 30.78 -13.33 -0.92
N ARG A 134 32.02 -13.55 -1.40
CA ARG A 134 33.25 -13.19 -0.66
C ARG A 134 33.40 -11.66 -0.56
N LYS A 135 33.99 -11.17 0.54
CA LYS A 135 34.15 -9.72 0.79
C LYS A 135 34.84 -8.97 -0.37
N GLY A 136 35.89 -9.56 -0.98
CA GLY A 136 36.55 -8.91 -2.13
C GLY A 136 35.65 -8.80 -3.36
N GLU A 137 34.81 -9.80 -3.60
CA GLU A 137 33.88 -9.82 -4.73
C GLU A 137 32.69 -8.84 -4.56
N GLN A 138 32.33 -8.54 -3.30
CA GLN A 138 31.25 -7.56 -3.04
C GLN A 138 31.57 -6.17 -3.57
N LYS A 139 32.83 -5.77 -3.52
CA LYS A 139 33.28 -4.49 -4.08
C LYS A 139 33.08 -4.46 -5.58
N ASP A 140 33.57 -5.49 -6.27
CA ASP A 140 33.46 -5.61 -7.73
C ASP A 140 31.98 -5.62 -8.18
N LEU A 141 31.13 -6.35 -7.46
CA LEU A 141 29.69 -6.40 -7.74
C LEU A 141 29.02 -5.06 -7.49
N ASN A 142 29.36 -4.36 -6.41
CA ASN A 142 28.81 -3.03 -6.14
C ASN A 142 29.15 -2.01 -7.26
N GLU A 143 30.35 -2.10 -7.84
CA GLU A 143 30.76 -1.22 -8.94
C GLU A 143 30.02 -1.56 -10.24
N ARG A 144 29.69 -2.84 -10.46
CA ARG A 144 28.99 -3.31 -11.66
C ARG A 144 27.47 -3.10 -11.60
N LEU A 145 26.91 -3.19 -10.39
CA LEU A 145 25.48 -2.99 -10.19
C LEU A 145 25.15 -1.51 -10.19
N ASN A 146 24.24 -1.09 -11.08
CA ASN A 146 23.79 0.29 -11.13
C ASN A 146 22.68 0.57 -10.10
N LEU A 147 22.93 0.14 -8.85
CA LEU A 147 22.02 0.40 -7.72
C LEU A 147 22.43 1.69 -7.00
N ARG A 148 21.42 2.47 -6.62
CA ARG A 148 21.60 3.70 -5.85
C ARG A 148 20.67 3.70 -4.65
N ARG A 149 21.16 4.16 -3.51
CA ARG A 149 20.29 4.45 -2.36
C ARG A 149 19.27 5.53 -2.75
N GLY A 150 18.01 5.30 -2.41
CA GLY A 150 16.90 6.16 -2.86
C GLY A 150 16.48 5.93 -4.31
N GLY A 151 17.15 5.03 -5.04
CA GLY A 151 16.75 4.62 -6.38
C GLY A 151 15.49 3.74 -6.34
N GLU A 152 14.74 3.75 -7.42
CA GLU A 152 13.59 2.87 -7.63
C GLU A 152 14.06 1.41 -7.74
N PHE A 153 13.28 0.48 -7.18
CA PHE A 153 13.50 -0.94 -7.32
C PHE A 153 12.31 -1.57 -8.05
N SER A 154 12.47 -1.79 -9.33
CA SER A 154 11.49 -2.46 -10.18
C SER A 154 11.92 -3.89 -10.48
N GLU A 155 11.01 -4.71 -10.99
CA GLU A 155 11.31 -6.07 -11.46
C GLU A 155 12.43 -6.07 -12.52
N TYR A 156 12.43 -5.05 -13.39
CA TYR A 156 13.50 -4.85 -14.37
C TYR A 156 14.88 -4.66 -13.71
N VAL A 157 14.94 -3.82 -12.65
CA VAL A 157 16.20 -3.60 -11.90
C VAL A 157 16.66 -4.88 -11.22
N ALA A 158 15.74 -5.63 -10.61
CA ALA A 158 16.03 -6.91 -9.99
C ALA A 158 16.60 -7.91 -11.00
N LYS A 159 15.95 -8.07 -12.16
CA LYS A 159 16.38 -8.97 -13.24
C LYS A 159 17.74 -8.57 -13.79
N THR A 160 17.92 -7.29 -14.14
CA THR A 160 19.20 -6.80 -14.66
C THR A 160 20.35 -7.00 -13.67
N SER A 161 20.10 -6.74 -12.38
CA SER A 161 21.09 -7.00 -11.32
C SER A 161 21.45 -8.47 -11.22
N THR A 162 20.45 -9.35 -11.28
CA THR A 162 20.65 -10.80 -11.30
C THR A 162 21.51 -11.24 -12.50
N ASP A 163 21.23 -10.73 -13.68
CA ASP A 163 21.99 -11.09 -14.90
C ASP A 163 23.43 -10.59 -14.83
N ILE A 164 23.69 -9.42 -14.27
CA ILE A 164 25.04 -8.90 -14.03
C ILE A 164 25.80 -9.82 -13.07
N ILE A 165 25.17 -10.23 -11.96
CA ILE A 165 25.80 -11.10 -10.97
C ILE A 165 26.11 -12.47 -11.59
N LYS A 166 25.15 -13.07 -12.30
CA LYS A 166 25.36 -14.36 -12.99
C LYS A 166 26.49 -14.29 -13.99
N ARG A 167 26.56 -13.24 -14.80
CA ARG A 167 27.63 -13.02 -15.79
C ARG A 167 28.99 -12.90 -15.09
N TYR A 168 29.08 -12.14 -13.99
CA TYR A 168 30.30 -12.00 -13.23
C TYR A 168 30.83 -13.35 -12.73
N TYR A 169 29.95 -14.25 -12.28
CA TYR A 169 30.36 -15.58 -11.83
C TYR A 169 30.62 -16.56 -12.97
N ALA A 170 29.90 -16.43 -14.09
CA ALA A 170 30.18 -17.22 -15.28
C ALA A 170 31.59 -16.93 -15.85
N ASP A 171 31.99 -15.64 -15.87
CA ASP A 171 33.37 -15.22 -16.26
C ASP A 171 34.46 -15.83 -15.33
N LYS A 172 34.11 -16.19 -14.11
CA LYS A 172 34.98 -16.86 -13.16
C LYS A 172 34.87 -18.41 -13.18
N GLY A 173 34.11 -18.96 -14.14
CA GLY A 173 33.94 -20.40 -14.31
C GLY A 173 32.76 -21.02 -13.58
N PHE A 174 31.97 -20.24 -12.84
CA PHE A 174 30.76 -20.72 -12.14
C PHE A 174 29.53 -20.65 -13.05
N LEU A 175 29.38 -21.57 -14.00
CA LEU A 175 28.36 -21.57 -15.02
C LEU A 175 26.93 -21.83 -14.48
N ASN A 176 26.83 -22.52 -13.34
CA ASN A 176 25.54 -22.90 -12.71
C ASN A 176 25.14 -21.95 -11.57
N CYS A 177 25.72 -20.75 -11.51
CA CYS A 177 25.41 -19.78 -10.47
C CYS A 177 23.93 -19.43 -10.43
N LYS A 178 23.31 -19.57 -9.25
CA LYS A 178 21.93 -19.16 -8.98
C LYS A 178 21.95 -17.89 -8.13
N VAL A 179 21.06 -16.98 -8.46
CA VAL A 179 20.90 -15.72 -7.72
C VAL A 179 19.42 -15.55 -7.40
N ASP A 180 19.13 -15.49 -6.11
CA ASP A 180 17.80 -15.18 -5.59
C ASP A 180 17.77 -13.77 -5.03
N VAL A 181 16.71 -13.01 -5.37
CA VAL A 181 16.55 -11.62 -4.95
C VAL A 181 15.47 -11.55 -3.89
N GLN A 182 15.88 -11.25 -2.67
CA GLN A 182 14.98 -11.12 -1.53
C GLN A 182 14.85 -9.66 -1.15
N THR A 183 13.62 -9.18 -0.99
CA THR A 183 13.34 -7.83 -0.55
C THR A 183 12.65 -7.83 0.81
N ARG A 184 13.02 -6.87 1.66
CA ARG A 184 12.36 -6.65 2.96
C ARG A 184 12.07 -5.17 3.14
N LYS A 185 10.89 -4.84 3.66
CA LYS A 185 10.56 -3.46 4.02
C LYS A 185 11.58 -2.92 5.03
N ASP A 186 12.03 -1.68 4.83
CA ASP A 186 12.86 -1.01 5.82
C ASP A 186 11.96 -0.53 6.96
N SER A 187 12.34 -0.85 8.20
CA SER A 187 11.57 -0.46 9.39
C SER A 187 11.77 1.00 9.79
N ILE A 188 12.80 1.67 9.25
CA ILE A 188 13.20 3.02 9.62
C ILE A 188 12.75 4.02 8.54
N ILE A 189 12.96 3.66 7.28
CA ILE A 189 12.66 4.55 6.14
C ILE A 189 11.35 4.12 5.51
N ARG A 190 10.37 5.05 5.51
CA ARG A 190 9.06 4.79 4.89
C ARG A 190 9.21 4.55 3.39
N ASN A 191 8.39 3.65 2.87
CA ASN A 191 8.35 3.25 1.47
C ASN A 191 9.74 2.90 0.90
N ALA A 192 10.57 2.26 1.73
CA ALA A 192 11.90 1.79 1.35
C ALA A 192 12.06 0.30 1.62
N ILE A 193 12.96 -0.31 0.85
CA ILE A 193 13.29 -1.72 0.96
C ILE A 193 14.79 -1.94 1.08
N LYS A 194 15.13 -3.00 1.79
CA LYS A 194 16.45 -3.61 1.80
C LYS A 194 16.45 -4.79 0.84
N VAL A 195 17.44 -4.84 -0.04
CA VAL A 195 17.58 -5.90 -1.04
C VAL A 195 18.71 -6.84 -0.63
N ASN A 196 18.47 -8.14 -0.67
CA ASN A 196 19.49 -9.16 -0.48
C ASN A 196 19.63 -10.00 -1.76
N PHE A 197 20.83 -10.04 -2.32
CA PHE A 197 21.18 -10.94 -3.42
C PHE A 197 21.84 -12.19 -2.82
N ALA A 198 21.06 -13.28 -2.74
CA ALA A 198 21.56 -14.58 -2.28
C ALA A 198 22.15 -15.32 -3.48
N VAL A 199 23.47 -15.53 -3.43
CA VAL A 199 24.25 -16.15 -4.52
C VAL A 199 24.67 -17.55 -4.12
N ASP A 200 24.28 -18.55 -4.92
CA ASP A 200 24.71 -19.94 -4.85
C ASP A 200 25.55 -20.25 -6.11
N ARG A 201 26.79 -20.76 -5.87
CA ARG A 201 27.82 -20.88 -6.92
C ARG A 201 28.11 -22.34 -7.25
#